data_a9bee160ca14c25ab4683b148cf31a60
#
_entry.id   a9bee160ca14c25ab4683b148cf31a60
#
_cell.length_a   1.000
_cell.length_b   1.000
_cell.length_c   1.000
_cell.angle_alpha   90.00
_cell.angle_beta   90.00
_cell.angle_gamma   90.00
#
_symmetry.space_group_name_H-M   'P 1'
#
loop_
_entity.id
_entity.type
_entity.pdbx_description
1 polymer ?
#
loop_
_entity_poly.entity_id
_entity_poly.type
_entity_poly.pdbx_seq_one_letter_code
_entity_poly.pdbx_strand_id
1 'polypeptide(L)'
;MTGIVYYVWLEVPKNERNFETVLKLMGKAEVKEQGKPSQLDAIMSVLEETSPLGANHPAVKQYKKCMRGAGDTVRSIIISANSRLAFLENRKILRILSKDEMNLADIGIGVNGDCETKTALFCVIPDSDKSYNFIIGMLYTQIFQELYYQADFNFGGRLPIHVTFMLDEFANVALPDDFCSLLSTMRSREISSVIIIQNLAQIKALFKDTWETIPGNCDSLIYLGGNEQSTHKYISELLGKGTIDKKSSGETRGRQGSSSRNFDVLGRELMTPDEARKLDNKKCLIFIRGFDPIVDNKFIPFKHPAFAWTADGKGKAYIHTKKEDSVVIGPPFEILNTQSLAYFERLKDKGENVYIDKLDYDELMMIEDNELGKRFTMLDEKEQKAKFNMEQQKELEYADDEEQSSSTDGNGGNNMVIIKDRKKPDWEDTIANRVLHWNYSEEHKAEMKKAMADGIPRERIMEYFYPEMSAEQFRKIIRRQ
;
A
#
# COMPACT_ATOMS: atom_id res chain seq x y z
N MET A 1 -5.81 -16.54 20.59
CA MET A 1 -6.19 -15.54 19.59
C MET A 1 -7.66 -15.12 19.72
N THR A 2 -8.65 -15.98 19.43
CA THR A 2 -10.10 -15.63 19.45
C THR A 2 -10.55 -14.94 20.75
N GLY A 3 -10.10 -15.41 21.92
CA GLY A 3 -10.41 -14.79 23.22
C GLY A 3 -9.88 -13.35 23.33
N ILE A 4 -8.68 -13.09 22.83
CA ILE A 4 -8.06 -11.75 22.82
C ILE A 4 -8.83 -10.83 21.87
N VAL A 5 -9.21 -11.30 20.69
CA VAL A 5 -10.00 -10.51 19.74
C VAL A 5 -11.35 -10.14 20.34
N TYR A 6 -12.04 -11.07 21.00
CA TYR A 6 -13.29 -10.75 21.71
C TYR A 6 -13.07 -9.73 22.84
N TYR A 7 -11.98 -9.85 23.58
CA TYR A 7 -11.64 -8.87 24.62
C TYR A 7 -11.47 -7.47 24.02
N VAL A 8 -10.65 -7.34 22.96
CA VAL A 8 -10.43 -6.06 22.29
C VAL A 8 -11.74 -5.50 21.72
N TRP A 9 -12.57 -6.34 21.13
CA TRP A 9 -13.82 -5.91 20.53
C TRP A 9 -14.86 -5.45 21.54
N LEU A 10 -14.97 -6.11 22.69
CA LEU A 10 -16.06 -5.88 23.63
C LEU A 10 -15.66 -4.90 24.76
N GLU A 11 -14.43 -5.01 25.25
CA GLU A 11 -14.01 -4.36 26.49
C GLU A 11 -13.10 -3.15 26.28
N VAL A 12 -12.41 -3.08 25.14
CA VAL A 12 -11.46 -1.99 24.88
C VAL A 12 -12.18 -0.81 24.22
N PRO A 13 -11.83 0.47 24.56
CA PRO A 13 -12.38 1.66 23.91
C PRO A 13 -12.24 1.60 22.38
N LYS A 14 -13.19 2.23 21.65
CA LYS A 14 -13.24 2.14 20.19
C LYS A 14 -11.95 2.56 19.48
N ASN A 15 -11.30 3.60 19.96
CA ASN A 15 -10.04 4.12 19.44
C ASN A 15 -8.83 3.18 19.60
N GLU A 16 -8.94 2.20 20.51
CA GLU A 16 -7.88 1.20 20.75
C GLU A 16 -8.23 -0.19 20.21
N ARG A 17 -9.36 -0.35 19.52
CA ARG A 17 -9.80 -1.63 18.89
C ARG A 17 -9.04 -1.87 17.60
N ASN A 18 -7.75 -2.13 17.71
CA ASN A 18 -6.86 -2.34 16.56
C ASN A 18 -5.91 -3.52 16.79
N PHE A 19 -5.17 -3.87 15.75
CA PHE A 19 -4.20 -4.99 15.82
C PHE A 19 -3.03 -4.71 16.76
N GLU A 20 -2.66 -3.46 17.00
CA GLU A 20 -1.60 -3.11 17.94
C GLU A 20 -1.98 -3.54 19.37
N THR A 21 -3.22 -3.30 19.76
CA THR A 21 -3.75 -3.75 21.06
C THR A 21 -3.80 -5.28 21.15
N VAL A 22 -4.17 -5.96 20.06
CA VAL A 22 -4.13 -7.44 20.01
C VAL A 22 -2.72 -7.95 20.22
N LEU A 23 -1.71 -7.38 19.55
CA LEU A 23 -0.31 -7.78 19.69
C LEU A 23 0.23 -7.50 21.11
N LYS A 24 -0.09 -6.34 21.68
CA LYS A 24 0.25 -6.02 23.08
C LYS A 24 -0.31 -7.04 24.07
N LEU A 25 -1.55 -7.47 23.86
CA LEU A 25 -2.18 -8.50 24.70
C LEU A 25 -1.59 -9.89 24.46
N MET A 26 -1.21 -10.21 23.21
CA MET A 26 -0.50 -11.46 22.91
C MET A 26 0.84 -11.54 23.63
N GLY A 27 1.63 -10.46 23.67
CA GLY A 27 2.86 -10.39 24.45
C GLY A 27 2.66 -10.58 25.94
N LYS A 28 1.49 -10.18 26.50
CA LYS A 28 1.11 -10.41 27.90
C LYS A 28 0.72 -11.89 28.21
N ALA A 29 0.52 -12.71 27.16
CA ALA A 29 0.24 -14.14 27.32
C ALA A 29 1.49 -14.96 27.63
N GLU A 30 2.69 -14.40 27.46
CA GLU A 30 3.94 -15.10 27.73
C GLU A 30 4.13 -15.30 29.24
N VAL A 31 4.40 -16.55 29.61
CA VAL A 31 4.71 -16.93 31.00
C VAL A 31 6.22 -16.76 31.22
N LYS A 32 6.59 -15.77 32.01
CA LYS A 32 8.01 -15.49 32.33
C LYS A 32 8.66 -16.51 33.28
N GLU A 33 7.85 -17.14 34.16
CA GLU A 33 8.31 -18.12 35.14
C GLU A 33 7.36 -19.34 35.15
N GLN A 34 7.96 -20.55 35.19
CA GLN A 34 7.16 -21.79 35.29
C GLN A 34 6.27 -21.75 36.54
N GLY A 35 4.97 -21.99 36.34
CA GLY A 35 3.99 -22.09 37.43
C GLY A 35 3.35 -20.76 37.88
N LYS A 36 3.74 -19.62 37.31
CA LYS A 36 3.06 -18.34 37.58
C LYS A 36 2.06 -18.00 36.46
N PRO A 37 0.92 -17.40 36.82
CA PRO A 37 -0.04 -16.94 35.80
C PRO A 37 0.60 -15.82 34.96
N SER A 38 0.23 -15.78 33.68
CA SER A 38 0.62 -14.68 32.79
C SER A 38 -0.14 -13.41 33.13
N GLN A 39 0.33 -12.27 32.64
CA GLN A 39 -0.43 -11.00 32.80
C GLN A 39 -1.81 -11.07 32.12
N LEU A 40 -1.92 -11.83 31.02
CA LEU A 40 -3.20 -12.06 30.35
C LEU A 40 -4.16 -12.90 31.17
N ASP A 41 -3.65 -13.90 31.94
CA ASP A 41 -4.47 -14.66 32.90
C ASP A 41 -5.10 -13.73 33.93
N ALA A 42 -4.32 -12.78 34.47
CA ALA A 42 -4.83 -11.82 35.44
C ALA A 42 -5.92 -10.92 34.83
N ILE A 43 -5.72 -10.41 33.61
CA ILE A 43 -6.72 -9.60 32.88
C ILE A 43 -8.01 -10.38 32.68
N MET A 44 -7.93 -11.64 32.25
CA MET A 44 -9.10 -12.47 32.00
C MET A 44 -9.82 -12.89 33.30
N SER A 45 -9.09 -13.04 34.39
CA SER A 45 -9.68 -13.30 35.71
C SER A 45 -10.43 -12.09 36.25
N VAL A 46 -9.86 -10.89 36.15
CA VAL A 46 -10.56 -9.65 36.49
C VAL A 46 -11.83 -9.48 35.67
N LEU A 47 -11.76 -9.73 34.35
CA LEU A 47 -12.93 -9.65 33.48
C LEU A 47 -14.03 -10.67 33.91
N GLU A 48 -13.63 -11.87 34.30
CA GLU A 48 -14.58 -12.88 34.78
C GLU A 48 -15.29 -12.45 36.08
N GLU A 49 -14.56 -11.80 36.98
CA GLU A 49 -15.10 -11.32 38.27
C GLU A 49 -15.98 -10.07 38.11
N THR A 50 -15.61 -9.16 37.18
CA THR A 50 -16.30 -7.88 37.03
C THR A 50 -17.43 -7.88 36.02
N SER A 51 -17.40 -8.77 35.04
CA SER A 51 -18.41 -8.83 34.00
C SER A 51 -19.72 -9.47 34.50
N PRO A 52 -20.89 -8.92 34.16
CA PRO A 52 -22.17 -9.54 34.43
C PRO A 52 -22.34 -10.98 33.84
N LEU A 53 -21.59 -11.28 32.79
CA LEU A 53 -21.58 -12.59 32.13
C LEU A 53 -20.62 -13.59 32.80
N GLY A 54 -19.72 -13.13 33.66
CA GLY A 54 -18.76 -13.96 34.36
C GLY A 54 -18.00 -14.91 33.45
N ALA A 55 -17.95 -16.18 33.81
CA ALA A 55 -17.30 -17.23 33.02
C ALA A 55 -17.93 -17.45 31.62
N ASN A 56 -19.13 -16.96 31.36
CA ASN A 56 -19.80 -17.03 30.06
C ASN A 56 -19.43 -15.88 29.11
N HIS A 57 -18.66 -14.91 29.58
CA HIS A 57 -18.17 -13.85 28.73
C HIS A 57 -17.41 -14.43 27.54
N PRO A 58 -17.68 -14.00 26.27
CA PRO A 58 -17.08 -14.61 25.08
C PRO A 58 -15.55 -14.66 25.11
N ALA A 59 -14.91 -13.59 25.56
CA ALA A 59 -13.45 -13.53 25.69
C ALA A 59 -12.94 -14.55 26.71
N VAL A 60 -13.50 -14.57 27.91
CA VAL A 60 -13.13 -15.49 29.00
C VAL A 60 -13.35 -16.95 28.60
N LYS A 61 -14.52 -17.26 28.02
CA LYS A 61 -14.87 -18.60 27.57
C LYS A 61 -13.89 -19.15 26.53
N GLN A 62 -13.52 -18.34 25.50
CA GLN A 62 -12.58 -18.77 24.46
C GLN A 62 -11.15 -18.85 25.01
N TYR A 63 -10.76 -17.93 25.89
CA TYR A 63 -9.47 -17.96 26.55
C TYR A 63 -9.29 -19.21 27.41
N LYS A 64 -10.23 -19.48 28.33
CA LYS A 64 -10.21 -20.68 29.17
C LYS A 64 -10.23 -21.97 28.36
N LYS A 65 -10.94 -22.01 27.21
CA LYS A 65 -10.95 -23.18 26.34
C LYS A 65 -9.53 -23.48 25.81
N CYS A 66 -8.76 -22.47 25.48
CA CYS A 66 -7.37 -22.61 25.04
C CYS A 66 -6.47 -23.06 26.21
N MET A 67 -6.62 -22.45 27.38
CA MET A 67 -5.79 -22.70 28.55
C MET A 67 -6.04 -24.06 29.25
N ARG A 68 -7.04 -24.83 28.83
CA ARG A 68 -7.28 -26.22 29.33
C ARG A 68 -6.26 -27.23 28.81
N GLY A 69 -5.46 -26.88 27.80
CA GLY A 69 -4.37 -27.71 27.29
C GLY A 69 -3.22 -27.85 28.29
N ALA A 70 -2.37 -28.87 28.12
CA ALA A 70 -1.14 -29.01 28.90
C ALA A 70 -0.27 -27.76 28.69
N GLY A 71 0.50 -27.33 29.71
CA GLY A 71 1.29 -26.11 29.71
C GLY A 71 2.22 -25.98 28.49
N ASP A 72 2.88 -27.06 28.08
CA ASP A 72 3.74 -27.07 26.89
C ASP A 72 2.96 -26.90 25.59
N THR A 73 1.75 -27.44 25.52
CA THR A 73 0.84 -27.25 24.37
C THR A 73 0.39 -25.80 24.26
N VAL A 74 0.03 -25.18 25.39
CA VAL A 74 -0.36 -23.76 25.42
C VAL A 74 0.78 -22.86 25.01
N ARG A 75 1.99 -23.14 25.51
CA ARG A 75 3.22 -22.42 25.11
C ARG A 75 3.46 -22.53 23.61
N SER A 76 3.37 -23.73 23.05
CA SER A 76 3.54 -23.95 21.61
C SER A 76 2.48 -23.20 20.77
N ILE A 77 1.25 -23.13 21.25
CA ILE A 77 0.17 -22.35 20.60
C ILE A 77 0.50 -20.85 20.62
N ILE A 78 0.97 -20.32 21.75
CA ILE A 78 1.35 -18.90 21.88
C ILE A 78 2.52 -18.57 20.96
N ILE A 79 3.56 -19.39 20.95
CA ILE A 79 4.73 -19.22 20.06
C ILE A 79 4.31 -19.26 18.60
N SER A 80 3.47 -20.23 18.21
CA SER A 80 2.96 -20.33 16.85
C SER A 80 2.10 -19.12 16.46
N ALA A 81 1.29 -18.60 17.38
CA ALA A 81 0.50 -17.40 17.14
C ALA A 81 1.37 -16.15 16.97
N ASN A 82 2.36 -15.95 17.85
CA ASN A 82 3.31 -14.86 17.75
C ASN A 82 4.09 -14.91 16.43
N SER A 83 4.61 -16.08 16.06
CA SER A 83 5.31 -16.26 14.78
C SER A 83 4.45 -15.89 13.57
N ARG A 84 3.16 -16.26 13.59
CA ARG A 84 2.23 -15.93 12.51
C ARG A 84 1.80 -14.47 12.48
N LEU A 85 1.92 -13.75 13.59
CA LEU A 85 1.57 -12.33 13.69
C LEU A 85 2.79 -11.42 13.58
N ALA A 86 4.00 -11.97 13.56
CA ALA A 86 5.25 -11.20 13.54
C ALA A 86 5.32 -10.18 12.38
N PHE A 87 4.70 -10.49 11.23
CA PHE A 87 4.64 -9.55 10.12
C PHE A 87 3.82 -8.28 10.44
N LEU A 88 2.86 -8.36 11.37
CA LEU A 88 2.10 -7.20 11.82
C LEU A 88 2.89 -6.27 12.75
N GLU A 89 4.02 -6.72 13.32
CA GLU A 89 4.86 -5.90 14.20
C GLU A 89 5.61 -4.78 13.46
N ASN A 90 5.59 -4.81 12.12
CA ASN A 90 6.16 -3.74 11.32
C ASN A 90 5.39 -2.42 11.58
N ARG A 91 6.11 -1.38 11.99
CA ARG A 91 5.51 -0.07 12.33
C ARG A 91 4.68 0.55 11.22
N LYS A 92 5.07 0.34 9.94
CA LYS A 92 4.31 0.86 8.79
C LYS A 92 2.96 0.14 8.66
N ILE A 93 2.95 -1.18 8.88
CA ILE A 93 1.73 -1.99 8.85
C ILE A 93 0.82 -1.63 10.03
N LEU A 94 1.37 -1.55 11.24
CA LEU A 94 0.60 -1.14 12.41
C LEU A 94 -0.05 0.23 12.23
N ARG A 95 0.67 1.19 11.63
CA ARG A 95 0.12 2.51 11.34
C ARG A 95 -1.08 2.44 10.38
N ILE A 96 -1.01 1.60 9.33
CA ILE A 96 -2.13 1.40 8.38
C ILE A 96 -3.32 0.75 9.09
N LEU A 97 -3.07 -0.20 10.00
CA LEU A 97 -4.10 -0.99 10.68
C LEU A 97 -4.54 -0.38 12.03
N SER A 98 -4.01 0.77 12.42
CA SER A 98 -4.31 1.42 13.71
C SER A 98 -5.64 2.16 13.71
N LYS A 99 -6.05 2.71 12.58
CA LYS A 99 -7.27 3.50 12.43
C LYS A 99 -8.08 3.03 11.24
N ASP A 100 -9.39 3.10 11.37
CA ASP A 100 -10.32 2.94 10.26
C ASP A 100 -10.62 4.33 9.68
N GLU A 101 -10.05 4.61 8.51
CA GLU A 101 -10.19 5.89 7.81
C GLU A 101 -11.00 5.73 6.52
N MET A 102 -11.42 4.49 6.19
CA MET A 102 -12.15 4.19 4.97
C MET A 102 -13.57 3.74 5.27
N ASN A 103 -14.55 4.50 4.86
CA ASN A 103 -15.93 4.01 4.83
C ASN A 103 -16.15 3.18 3.56
N LEU A 104 -15.89 1.87 3.63
CA LEU A 104 -15.98 0.97 2.47
C LEU A 104 -17.39 0.87 1.89
N ALA A 105 -18.41 1.15 2.68
CA ALA A 105 -19.79 1.20 2.21
C ALA A 105 -20.00 2.27 1.13
N ASP A 106 -19.30 3.42 1.24
CA ASP A 106 -19.44 4.54 0.28
C ASP A 106 -19.18 4.14 -1.17
N ILE A 107 -18.42 3.06 -1.39
CA ILE A 107 -18.13 2.56 -2.74
C ILE A 107 -19.42 2.11 -3.45
N GLY A 108 -20.34 1.52 -2.71
CA GLY A 108 -21.58 0.95 -3.27
C GLY A 108 -22.85 1.75 -2.97
N ILE A 109 -22.84 2.59 -1.92
CA ILE A 109 -24.03 3.33 -1.50
C ILE A 109 -23.88 4.86 -1.62
N GLY A 110 -22.74 5.34 -2.12
CA GLY A 110 -22.43 6.77 -2.21
C GLY A 110 -21.89 7.36 -0.90
N VAL A 111 -21.24 8.51 -1.00
CA VAL A 111 -20.59 9.16 0.15
C VAL A 111 -21.64 9.52 1.21
N ASN A 112 -21.45 8.98 2.42
CA ASN A 112 -22.42 9.10 3.50
C ASN A 112 -23.83 8.53 3.17
N GLY A 113 -23.92 7.59 2.22
CA GLY A 113 -25.17 6.96 1.84
C GLY A 113 -26.07 7.83 0.94
N ASP A 114 -25.52 8.77 0.20
CA ASP A 114 -26.29 9.68 -0.70
C ASP A 114 -26.83 8.99 -1.97
N CYS A 115 -26.39 7.77 -2.27
CA CYS A 115 -26.77 6.97 -3.44
C CYS A 115 -26.44 7.59 -4.81
N GLU A 116 -25.69 8.67 -4.85
CA GLU A 116 -25.36 9.44 -6.07
C GLU A 116 -23.85 9.59 -6.29
N THR A 117 -23.10 9.91 -5.25
CA THR A 117 -21.67 10.21 -5.34
C THR A 117 -20.85 8.95 -5.51
N LYS A 118 -20.13 8.86 -6.63
CA LYS A 118 -19.28 7.71 -6.96
C LYS A 118 -17.91 7.85 -6.32
N THR A 119 -17.43 6.76 -5.74
CA THR A 119 -16.10 6.65 -5.13
C THR A 119 -15.19 5.79 -5.98
N ALA A 120 -13.92 6.19 -6.14
CA ALA A 120 -12.89 5.39 -6.77
C ALA A 120 -11.77 5.10 -5.78
N LEU A 121 -11.51 3.81 -5.51
CA LEU A 121 -10.43 3.34 -4.65
C LEU A 121 -9.29 2.79 -5.52
N PHE A 122 -8.09 3.34 -5.35
CA PHE A 122 -6.88 2.91 -6.05
C PHE A 122 -5.95 2.17 -5.07
N CYS A 123 -5.73 0.88 -5.32
CA CYS A 123 -4.82 0.04 -4.54
C CYS A 123 -3.52 -0.15 -5.34
N VAL A 124 -2.44 0.44 -4.87
CA VAL A 124 -1.12 0.32 -5.51
C VAL A 124 -0.24 -0.60 -4.67
N ILE A 125 0.24 -1.69 -5.28
CA ILE A 125 1.08 -2.70 -4.64
C ILE A 125 2.40 -2.77 -5.41
N PRO A 126 3.56 -2.80 -4.73
CA PRO A 126 4.83 -3.00 -5.41
C PRO A 126 4.96 -4.45 -5.91
N ASP A 127 5.30 -4.65 -7.18
CA ASP A 127 5.50 -5.98 -7.78
C ASP A 127 6.70 -6.72 -7.17
N SER A 128 7.67 -5.96 -6.69
CA SER A 128 8.93 -6.48 -6.15
C SER A 128 8.79 -7.09 -4.76
N ASP A 129 7.75 -6.73 -3.99
CA ASP A 129 7.59 -7.17 -2.61
C ASP A 129 6.16 -7.68 -2.34
N LYS A 130 6.02 -9.00 -2.30
CA LYS A 130 4.76 -9.68 -2.01
C LYS A 130 4.40 -9.72 -0.51
N SER A 131 5.28 -9.25 0.37
CA SER A 131 5.08 -9.29 1.83
C SER A 131 3.82 -8.53 2.27
N TYR A 132 3.37 -7.57 1.47
CA TYR A 132 2.19 -6.74 1.79
C TYR A 132 0.89 -7.22 1.13
N ASN A 133 0.93 -8.27 0.31
CA ASN A 133 -0.26 -8.78 -0.41
C ASN A 133 -1.40 -9.17 0.53
N PHE A 134 -1.09 -9.63 1.74
CA PHE A 134 -2.11 -9.99 2.73
C PHE A 134 -2.98 -8.79 3.15
N ILE A 135 -2.45 -7.55 3.17
CA ILE A 135 -3.22 -6.34 3.49
C ILE A 135 -4.29 -6.13 2.43
N ILE A 136 -3.92 -6.30 1.17
CA ILE A 136 -4.86 -6.20 0.06
C ILE A 136 -5.89 -7.31 0.08
N GLY A 137 -5.47 -8.55 0.43
CA GLY A 137 -6.41 -9.67 0.63
C GLY A 137 -7.44 -9.39 1.73
N MET A 138 -7.00 -8.82 2.85
CA MET A 138 -7.92 -8.37 3.90
C MET A 138 -8.85 -7.26 3.41
N LEU A 139 -8.34 -6.28 2.68
CA LEU A 139 -9.12 -5.18 2.12
C LEU A 139 -10.19 -5.69 1.16
N TYR A 140 -9.84 -6.56 0.21
CA TYR A 140 -10.83 -7.17 -0.70
C TYR A 140 -11.89 -7.95 0.06
N THR A 141 -11.49 -8.75 1.04
CA THR A 141 -12.43 -9.50 1.88
C THR A 141 -13.42 -8.57 2.57
N GLN A 142 -12.93 -7.48 3.16
CA GLN A 142 -13.78 -6.49 3.83
C GLN A 142 -14.69 -5.74 2.84
N ILE A 143 -14.17 -5.34 1.68
CA ILE A 143 -14.99 -4.66 0.66
C ILE A 143 -16.13 -5.58 0.19
N PHE A 144 -15.84 -6.85 -0.15
CA PHE A 144 -16.88 -7.78 -0.57
C PHE A 144 -17.90 -8.02 0.53
N GLN A 145 -17.45 -8.26 1.78
CA GLN A 145 -18.37 -8.45 2.90
C GLN A 145 -19.26 -7.24 3.13
N GLU A 146 -18.71 -6.03 3.09
CA GLU A 146 -19.46 -4.80 3.29
C GLU A 146 -20.47 -4.55 2.15
N LEU A 147 -20.03 -4.67 0.90
CA LEU A 147 -20.91 -4.46 -0.26
C LEU A 147 -22.06 -5.48 -0.31
N TYR A 148 -21.77 -6.75 0.00
CA TYR A 148 -22.81 -7.77 0.08
C TYR A 148 -23.77 -7.52 1.24
N TYR A 149 -23.23 -7.11 2.40
CA TYR A 149 -24.08 -6.74 3.54
C TYR A 149 -25.00 -5.57 3.19
N GLN A 150 -24.48 -4.51 2.58
CA GLN A 150 -25.28 -3.37 2.16
C GLN A 150 -26.35 -3.79 1.14
N ALA A 151 -25.97 -4.54 0.11
CA ALA A 151 -26.93 -5.02 -0.89
C ALA A 151 -28.05 -5.86 -0.27
N ASP A 152 -27.69 -6.87 0.51
CA ASP A 152 -28.63 -7.90 0.97
C ASP A 152 -29.55 -7.41 2.11
N PHE A 153 -29.04 -6.57 3.01
CA PHE A 153 -29.78 -6.17 4.21
C PHE A 153 -30.32 -4.74 4.17
N ASN A 154 -29.66 -3.83 3.47
CA ASN A 154 -30.03 -2.42 3.48
C ASN A 154 -30.72 -1.95 2.17
N PHE A 155 -30.39 -2.58 1.03
CA PHE A 155 -30.88 -2.14 -0.29
C PHE A 155 -31.66 -3.22 -1.05
N GLY A 156 -32.25 -4.20 -0.37
CA GLY A 156 -33.18 -5.16 -0.98
C GLY A 156 -32.53 -6.09 -2.01
N GLY A 157 -31.27 -6.40 -1.87
CA GLY A 157 -30.50 -7.34 -2.71
C GLY A 157 -29.69 -6.69 -3.82
N ARG A 158 -29.68 -5.34 -3.94
CA ARG A 158 -29.00 -4.65 -5.04
C ARG A 158 -28.46 -3.28 -4.60
N LEU A 159 -27.16 -3.03 -4.86
CA LEU A 159 -26.56 -1.74 -4.55
C LEU A 159 -27.13 -0.62 -5.42
N PRO A 160 -27.29 0.59 -4.87
CA PRO A 160 -27.76 1.76 -5.63
C PRO A 160 -26.71 2.24 -6.64
N ILE A 161 -25.42 2.04 -6.38
CA ILE A 161 -24.33 2.40 -7.28
C ILE A 161 -23.65 1.13 -7.76
N HIS A 162 -23.49 1.02 -9.08
CA HIS A 162 -22.75 -0.10 -9.69
C HIS A 162 -21.28 -0.06 -9.33
N VAL A 163 -20.74 -1.16 -8.80
CA VAL A 163 -19.33 -1.29 -8.39
C VAL A 163 -18.58 -2.17 -9.38
N THR A 164 -17.49 -1.65 -9.94
CA THR A 164 -16.61 -2.41 -10.82
C THR A 164 -15.24 -2.63 -10.18
N PHE A 165 -14.84 -3.88 -10.03
CA PHE A 165 -13.50 -4.26 -9.62
C PHE A 165 -12.60 -4.41 -10.85
N MET A 166 -11.60 -3.54 -10.98
CA MET A 166 -10.57 -3.63 -12.02
C MET A 166 -9.37 -4.37 -11.43
N LEU A 167 -9.28 -5.67 -11.67
CA LEU A 167 -8.27 -6.57 -11.09
C LEU A 167 -7.12 -6.75 -12.09
N ASP A 168 -6.27 -5.74 -12.18
CA ASP A 168 -5.05 -5.82 -12.98
C ASP A 168 -4.03 -6.75 -12.31
N GLU A 169 -3.30 -7.50 -13.10
CA GLU A 169 -2.39 -8.56 -12.62
C GLU A 169 -3.04 -9.52 -11.61
N PHE A 170 -4.26 -9.92 -11.88
CA PHE A 170 -5.11 -10.74 -11.02
C PHE A 170 -4.38 -11.88 -10.28
N ALA A 171 -3.42 -12.52 -10.93
CA ALA A 171 -2.67 -13.62 -10.33
C ALA A 171 -1.69 -13.20 -9.22
N ASN A 172 -1.36 -11.93 -9.13
CA ASN A 172 -0.44 -11.40 -8.11
C ASN A 172 -1.16 -10.84 -6.89
N VAL A 173 -2.49 -10.71 -6.97
CA VAL A 173 -3.32 -10.15 -5.90
C VAL A 173 -3.80 -11.27 -4.97
N ALA A 174 -3.72 -11.05 -3.67
CA ALA A 174 -4.36 -11.94 -2.70
C ALA A 174 -5.88 -11.68 -2.72
N LEU A 175 -6.64 -12.69 -3.13
CA LEU A 175 -8.10 -12.65 -3.19
C LEU A 175 -8.71 -13.44 -2.04
N PRO A 176 -10.00 -13.19 -1.70
CA PRO A 176 -10.73 -14.06 -0.81
C PRO A 176 -10.74 -15.51 -1.31
N ASP A 177 -10.65 -16.49 -0.40
CA ASP A 177 -10.64 -17.92 -0.75
C ASP A 177 -11.89 -18.36 -1.51
N ASP A 178 -13.02 -17.67 -1.30
CA ASP A 178 -14.32 -17.92 -1.92
C ASP A 178 -14.60 -17.04 -3.16
N PHE A 179 -13.58 -16.44 -3.75
CA PHE A 179 -13.72 -15.52 -4.88
C PHE A 179 -14.54 -16.09 -6.04
N CYS A 180 -14.39 -17.37 -6.38
CA CYS A 180 -15.19 -18.02 -7.42
C CYS A 180 -16.69 -18.02 -7.09
N SER A 181 -17.06 -18.20 -5.83
CA SER A 181 -18.43 -18.12 -5.34
C SER A 181 -18.97 -16.68 -5.41
N LEU A 182 -18.17 -15.72 -4.97
CA LEU A 182 -18.48 -14.30 -5.06
C LEU A 182 -18.73 -13.90 -6.52
N LEU A 183 -17.84 -14.27 -7.43
CA LEU A 183 -17.96 -13.95 -8.87
C LEU A 183 -19.28 -14.45 -9.45
N SER A 184 -19.78 -15.61 -9.01
CA SER A 184 -21.05 -16.17 -9.48
C SER A 184 -22.27 -15.36 -9.05
N THR A 185 -22.18 -14.60 -7.95
CA THR A 185 -23.30 -13.91 -7.32
C THR A 185 -23.23 -12.39 -7.40
N MET A 186 -22.11 -11.84 -7.83
CA MET A 186 -21.84 -10.38 -7.94
C MET A 186 -22.90 -9.65 -8.77
N ARG A 187 -23.26 -10.22 -9.91
CA ARG A 187 -24.16 -9.58 -10.89
C ARG A 187 -25.52 -9.17 -10.29
N SER A 188 -26.10 -10.01 -9.44
CA SER A 188 -27.39 -9.71 -8.80
C SER A 188 -27.32 -8.50 -7.87
N ARG A 189 -26.14 -8.18 -7.36
CA ARG A 189 -25.87 -7.12 -6.39
C ARG A 189 -25.31 -5.83 -7.00
N GLU A 190 -25.35 -5.68 -8.33
CA GLU A 190 -24.73 -4.55 -9.06
C GLU A 190 -23.21 -4.49 -8.90
N ILE A 191 -22.56 -5.63 -8.79
CA ILE A 191 -21.10 -5.75 -8.73
C ILE A 191 -20.60 -6.45 -9.99
N SER A 192 -19.54 -5.94 -10.60
CA SER A 192 -18.84 -6.57 -11.72
C SER A 192 -17.33 -6.63 -11.49
N SER A 193 -16.68 -7.57 -12.16
CA SER A 193 -15.23 -7.70 -12.13
C SER A 193 -14.64 -7.73 -13.54
N VAL A 194 -13.58 -6.95 -13.76
CA VAL A 194 -12.72 -7.03 -14.92
C VAL A 194 -11.43 -7.70 -14.49
N ILE A 195 -11.22 -8.93 -14.96
CA ILE A 195 -10.11 -9.78 -14.57
C ILE A 195 -9.06 -9.75 -15.68
N ILE A 196 -7.87 -9.22 -15.39
CA ILE A 196 -6.77 -9.10 -16.33
C ILE A 196 -5.66 -10.08 -15.94
N ILE A 197 -5.29 -10.95 -16.88
CA ILE A 197 -4.27 -11.97 -16.70
C ILE A 197 -3.32 -12.00 -17.88
N GLN A 198 -2.10 -12.45 -17.67
CA GLN A 198 -1.11 -12.62 -18.74
C GLN A 198 -1.35 -13.90 -19.52
N ASN A 199 -1.80 -14.97 -18.85
CA ASN A 199 -2.07 -16.27 -19.45
C ASN A 199 -2.99 -17.13 -18.55
N LEU A 200 -3.61 -18.16 -19.14
CA LEU A 200 -4.51 -19.08 -18.41
C LEU A 200 -3.79 -19.97 -17.39
N ALA A 201 -2.50 -20.25 -17.56
CA ALA A 201 -1.74 -21.04 -16.61
C ALA A 201 -1.72 -20.39 -15.22
N GLN A 202 -1.78 -19.06 -15.14
CA GLN A 202 -1.87 -18.33 -13.87
C GLN A 202 -3.17 -18.67 -13.11
N ILE A 203 -4.32 -18.65 -13.78
CA ILE A 203 -5.60 -19.00 -13.15
C ILE A 203 -5.61 -20.48 -12.75
N LYS A 204 -5.11 -21.37 -13.62
CA LYS A 204 -5.02 -22.82 -13.34
C LYS A 204 -4.15 -23.10 -12.12
N ALA A 205 -3.08 -22.36 -11.92
CA ALA A 205 -2.23 -22.49 -10.75
C ALA A 205 -2.93 -22.06 -9.46
N LEU A 206 -3.72 -20.97 -9.51
CA LEU A 206 -4.44 -20.43 -8.34
C LEU A 206 -5.66 -21.27 -7.96
N PHE A 207 -6.50 -21.63 -8.94
CA PHE A 207 -7.81 -22.23 -8.69
C PHE A 207 -7.88 -23.72 -9.03
N LYS A 208 -6.77 -24.32 -9.48
CA LYS A 208 -6.68 -25.77 -9.79
C LYS A 208 -7.92 -26.28 -10.53
N ASP A 209 -8.72 -27.12 -9.88
CA ASP A 209 -9.87 -27.78 -10.50
C ASP A 209 -11.06 -26.84 -10.74
N THR A 210 -11.10 -25.67 -10.10
CA THR A 210 -12.19 -24.69 -10.23
C THR A 210 -11.90 -23.52 -11.18
N TRP A 211 -10.75 -23.54 -11.87
CA TRP A 211 -10.31 -22.44 -12.72
C TRP A 211 -11.30 -22.07 -13.83
N GLU A 212 -12.03 -23.06 -14.39
CA GLU A 212 -13.02 -22.83 -15.45
C GLU A 212 -14.22 -22.02 -14.98
N THR A 213 -14.45 -21.94 -13.68
CA THR A 213 -15.49 -21.11 -13.08
C THR A 213 -15.24 -19.62 -13.36
N ILE A 214 -13.97 -19.21 -13.45
CA ILE A 214 -13.62 -17.80 -13.69
C ILE A 214 -14.09 -17.36 -15.09
N PRO A 215 -13.58 -17.90 -16.20
CA PRO A 215 -14.05 -17.52 -17.53
C PRO A 215 -15.51 -17.88 -17.75
N GLY A 216 -16.03 -18.95 -17.11
CA GLY A 216 -17.43 -19.37 -17.19
C GLY A 216 -18.43 -18.35 -16.63
N ASN A 217 -18.04 -17.57 -15.64
CA ASN A 217 -18.85 -16.50 -15.05
C ASN A 217 -18.63 -15.13 -15.72
N CYS A 218 -17.70 -15.01 -16.66
CA CYS A 218 -17.49 -13.79 -17.44
C CYS A 218 -18.36 -13.82 -18.71
N ASP A 219 -19.18 -12.81 -18.92
CA ASP A 219 -20.01 -12.68 -20.12
C ASP A 219 -19.16 -12.29 -21.35
N SER A 220 -18.01 -11.69 -21.15
CA SER A 220 -17.08 -11.27 -22.20
C SER A 220 -15.66 -11.75 -21.92
N LEU A 221 -14.95 -12.20 -22.97
CA LEU A 221 -13.54 -12.53 -22.93
C LEU A 221 -12.84 -11.82 -24.08
N ILE A 222 -11.76 -11.12 -23.77
CA ILE A 222 -10.94 -10.43 -24.76
C ILE A 222 -9.55 -11.06 -24.79
N TYR A 223 -9.15 -11.60 -25.95
CA TYR A 223 -7.83 -12.14 -26.16
C TYR A 223 -6.96 -11.14 -26.92
N LEU A 224 -5.88 -10.71 -26.27
CA LEU A 224 -4.97 -9.70 -26.81
C LEU A 224 -3.69 -10.30 -27.44
N GLY A 225 -3.63 -11.62 -27.57
CA GLY A 225 -2.42 -12.32 -27.99
C GLY A 225 -1.60 -12.78 -26.77
N GLY A 226 -0.62 -13.62 -27.00
CA GLY A 226 0.28 -14.18 -25.98
C GLY A 226 1.16 -15.26 -26.53
N ASN A 227 2.04 -15.86 -25.69
CA ASN A 227 2.97 -16.92 -26.10
C ASN A 227 2.75 -18.26 -25.37
N GLU A 228 1.68 -18.36 -24.54
CA GLU A 228 1.44 -19.53 -23.70
C GLU A 228 0.51 -20.53 -24.41
N GLN A 229 0.96 -21.79 -24.53
CA GLN A 229 0.31 -22.82 -25.33
C GLN A 229 -1.10 -23.20 -24.88
N SER A 230 -1.35 -23.26 -23.55
CA SER A 230 -2.67 -23.64 -23.06
C SER A 230 -3.72 -22.57 -23.35
N THR A 231 -3.31 -21.32 -23.37
CA THR A 231 -4.17 -20.19 -23.78
C THR A 231 -4.52 -20.27 -25.26
N HIS A 232 -3.54 -20.53 -26.14
CA HIS A 232 -3.81 -20.67 -27.57
C HIS A 232 -4.79 -21.81 -27.87
N LYS A 233 -4.61 -22.95 -27.18
CA LYS A 233 -5.50 -24.10 -27.34
C LYS A 233 -6.93 -23.72 -26.87
N TYR A 234 -7.06 -23.09 -25.74
CA TYR A 234 -8.36 -22.64 -25.19
C TYR A 234 -9.06 -21.68 -26.17
N ILE A 235 -8.35 -20.70 -26.72
CA ILE A 235 -8.91 -19.74 -27.68
C ILE A 235 -9.34 -20.44 -28.98
N SER A 236 -8.54 -21.37 -29.46
CA SER A 236 -8.89 -22.18 -30.65
C SER A 236 -10.16 -23.00 -30.43
N GLU A 237 -10.29 -23.63 -29.27
CA GLU A 237 -11.48 -24.39 -28.87
C GLU A 237 -12.72 -23.49 -28.73
N LEU A 238 -12.58 -22.28 -28.17
CA LEU A 238 -13.69 -21.30 -28.08
C LEU A 238 -14.17 -20.82 -29.44
N LEU A 239 -13.27 -20.62 -30.39
CA LEU A 239 -13.63 -20.24 -31.76
C LEU A 239 -14.43 -21.32 -32.48
N GLY A 240 -14.18 -22.59 -32.12
CA GLY A 240 -14.87 -23.72 -32.73
C GLY A 240 -14.31 -24.11 -34.12
N LYS A 241 -15.13 -24.87 -34.86
CA LYS A 241 -14.75 -25.45 -36.18
C LYS A 241 -15.66 -24.91 -37.27
N GLY A 242 -15.06 -24.58 -38.38
CA GLY A 242 -15.78 -24.26 -39.62
C GLY A 242 -15.71 -25.45 -40.60
N THR A 243 -16.67 -25.50 -41.48
CA THR A 243 -16.72 -26.51 -42.55
C THR A 243 -15.93 -26.05 -43.76
N ILE A 244 -14.99 -26.86 -44.22
CA ILE A 244 -14.22 -26.60 -45.45
C ILE A 244 -14.53 -27.68 -46.46
N ASP A 245 -14.87 -27.28 -47.70
CA ASP A 245 -15.01 -28.19 -48.84
C ASP A 245 -13.66 -28.60 -49.32
N LYS A 246 -13.33 -29.87 -49.21
CA LYS A 246 -12.11 -30.47 -49.75
C LYS A 246 -12.43 -31.09 -51.09
N LYS A 247 -11.90 -30.52 -52.18
CA LYS A 247 -11.96 -31.10 -53.50
C LYS A 247 -10.69 -31.94 -53.72
N SER A 248 -10.85 -33.25 -53.83
CA SER A 248 -9.77 -34.12 -54.30
C SER A 248 -10.09 -34.58 -55.74
N SER A 249 -9.18 -34.32 -56.64
CA SER A 249 -9.27 -34.82 -58.05
C SER A 249 -8.20 -35.91 -58.26
N GLY A 250 -8.63 -37.09 -58.55
CA GLY A 250 -7.76 -38.19 -59.02
C GLY A 250 -7.87 -38.32 -60.48
N GLU A 251 -6.77 -38.19 -61.26
CA GLU A 251 -6.71 -38.41 -62.68
C GLU A 251 -5.76 -39.60 -62.92
N THR A 252 -6.30 -40.70 -63.45
CA THR A 252 -5.50 -41.86 -63.83
C THR A 252 -5.25 -41.80 -65.35
N ARG A 253 -3.97 -41.56 -65.70
CA ARG A 253 -3.57 -41.54 -67.08
C ARG A 253 -3.28 -42.99 -67.57
N GLY A 254 -4.18 -43.55 -68.35
CA GLY A 254 -4.06 -44.85 -69.00
C GLY A 254 -5.04 -44.97 -70.14
N ARG A 255 -4.96 -46.08 -70.94
CA ARG A 255 -5.79 -46.31 -72.14
C ARG A 255 -7.29 -46.38 -71.89
N GLN A 256 -7.71 -46.41 -70.58
CA GLN A 256 -9.07 -46.19 -70.06
C GLN A 256 -8.99 -45.21 -68.88
N GLY A 257 -8.67 -43.95 -69.17
CA GLY A 257 -8.58 -42.89 -68.14
C GLY A 257 -9.92 -42.66 -67.46
N SER A 258 -9.95 -42.71 -66.13
CA SER A 258 -11.10 -42.30 -65.32
C SER A 258 -10.74 -41.06 -64.53
N SER A 259 -11.64 -40.05 -64.46
CA SER A 259 -11.53 -38.92 -63.64
C SER A 259 -12.59 -39.00 -62.50
N SER A 260 -12.15 -39.11 -61.27
CA SER A 260 -13.04 -39.01 -60.07
C SER A 260 -12.86 -37.70 -59.38
N ARG A 261 -13.95 -37.02 -59.10
CA ARG A 261 -13.97 -35.84 -58.25
C ARG A 261 -14.73 -36.20 -56.99
N ASN A 262 -14.01 -36.25 -55.84
CA ASN A 262 -14.62 -36.43 -54.53
C ASN A 262 -14.75 -35.06 -53.86
N PHE A 263 -15.93 -34.78 -53.35
CA PHE A 263 -16.21 -33.63 -52.51
C PHE A 263 -16.34 -34.16 -51.10
N ASP A 264 -15.33 -33.92 -50.28
CA ASP A 264 -15.33 -34.24 -48.85
C ASP A 264 -15.51 -32.95 -48.06
N VAL A 265 -16.34 -33.03 -47.03
CA VAL A 265 -16.55 -31.93 -46.09
C VAL A 265 -15.66 -32.20 -44.89
N LEU A 266 -14.68 -31.33 -44.66
CA LEU A 266 -13.77 -31.44 -43.54
C LEU A 266 -14.03 -30.32 -42.50
N GLY A 267 -14.23 -30.71 -41.23
CA GLY A 267 -14.26 -29.74 -40.15
C GLY A 267 -12.83 -29.28 -39.83
N ARG A 268 -12.55 -27.97 -39.99
CA ARG A 268 -11.29 -27.34 -39.60
C ARG A 268 -11.55 -26.36 -38.49
N GLU A 269 -10.65 -26.25 -37.50
CA GLU A 269 -10.65 -25.18 -36.54
C GLU A 269 -10.67 -23.83 -37.26
N LEU A 270 -11.54 -22.92 -36.86
CA LEU A 270 -11.61 -21.55 -37.43
C LEU A 270 -10.27 -20.84 -37.32
N MET A 271 -9.57 -21.05 -36.20
CA MET A 271 -8.18 -20.63 -35.99
C MET A 271 -7.46 -21.70 -35.19
N THR A 272 -6.40 -22.25 -35.76
CA THR A 272 -5.56 -23.23 -35.06
C THR A 272 -4.79 -22.56 -33.91
N PRO A 273 -4.31 -23.30 -32.90
CA PRO A 273 -3.46 -22.74 -31.84
C PRO A 273 -2.23 -21.98 -32.36
N ASP A 274 -1.65 -22.46 -33.47
CA ASP A 274 -0.51 -21.80 -34.13
C ASP A 274 -0.90 -20.47 -34.79
N GLU A 275 -2.10 -20.39 -35.37
CA GLU A 275 -2.64 -19.16 -35.92
C GLU A 275 -3.00 -18.17 -34.80
N ALA A 276 -3.56 -18.64 -33.69
CA ALA A 276 -3.83 -17.81 -32.50
C ALA A 276 -2.54 -17.21 -31.92
N ARG A 277 -1.45 -17.99 -31.88
CA ARG A 277 -0.13 -17.48 -31.47
C ARG A 277 0.42 -16.41 -32.41
N LYS A 278 0.08 -16.48 -33.71
CA LYS A 278 0.53 -15.52 -34.74
C LYS A 278 -0.44 -14.37 -34.96
N LEU A 279 -1.42 -14.20 -34.09
CA LEU A 279 -2.35 -13.08 -34.19
C LEU A 279 -1.58 -11.76 -34.27
N ASP A 280 -1.94 -10.90 -35.23
CA ASP A 280 -1.32 -9.58 -35.38
C ASP A 280 -1.42 -8.77 -34.07
N ASN A 281 -0.31 -8.19 -33.61
CA ASN A 281 -0.24 -7.41 -32.38
C ASN A 281 -1.21 -6.20 -32.34
N LYS A 282 -1.71 -5.77 -33.47
CA LYS A 282 -2.71 -4.68 -33.59
C LYS A 282 -4.14 -5.18 -33.40
N LYS A 283 -4.36 -6.51 -33.42
CA LYS A 283 -5.68 -7.12 -33.36
C LYS A 283 -5.96 -7.82 -32.03
N CYS A 284 -7.22 -7.96 -31.73
CA CYS A 284 -7.74 -8.73 -30.61
C CYS A 284 -8.91 -9.61 -31.06
N LEU A 285 -9.20 -10.64 -30.28
CA LEU A 285 -10.40 -11.47 -30.42
C LEU A 285 -11.33 -11.14 -29.26
N ILE A 286 -12.59 -10.93 -29.57
CA ILE A 286 -13.63 -10.59 -28.58
C ILE A 286 -14.69 -11.67 -28.62
N PHE A 287 -14.96 -12.27 -27.48
CA PHE A 287 -16.00 -13.27 -27.28
C PHE A 287 -17.04 -12.66 -26.35
N ILE A 288 -18.29 -12.61 -26.80
CA ILE A 288 -19.44 -12.15 -26.00
C ILE A 288 -20.48 -13.26 -25.99
N ARG A 289 -21.01 -13.60 -24.84
CA ARG A 289 -22.02 -14.65 -24.71
C ARG A 289 -23.20 -14.36 -25.62
N GLY A 290 -23.55 -15.33 -26.50
CA GLY A 290 -24.68 -15.22 -27.43
C GLY A 290 -24.38 -14.51 -28.75
N PHE A 291 -23.11 -14.13 -28.98
CA PHE A 291 -22.66 -13.52 -30.24
C PHE A 291 -21.53 -14.34 -30.85
N ASP A 292 -21.41 -14.25 -32.17
CA ASP A 292 -20.26 -14.80 -32.87
C ASP A 292 -18.97 -14.10 -32.45
N PRO A 293 -17.81 -14.81 -32.42
CA PRO A 293 -16.52 -14.21 -32.12
C PRO A 293 -16.17 -13.06 -33.08
N ILE A 294 -15.64 -11.99 -32.56
CA ILE A 294 -15.30 -10.78 -33.31
C ILE A 294 -13.79 -10.60 -33.34
N VAL A 295 -13.25 -10.25 -34.52
CA VAL A 295 -11.87 -9.80 -34.69
C VAL A 295 -11.88 -8.28 -34.83
N ASP A 296 -11.19 -7.58 -33.93
CA ASP A 296 -11.13 -6.11 -33.99
C ASP A 296 -9.69 -5.61 -33.78
N ASN A 297 -9.50 -4.32 -33.94
CA ASN A 297 -8.23 -3.68 -33.65
C ASN A 297 -8.15 -3.34 -32.16
N LYS A 298 -6.96 -3.51 -31.57
CA LYS A 298 -6.70 -3.08 -30.21
C LYS A 298 -6.92 -1.58 -30.07
N PHE A 299 -7.52 -1.18 -28.97
CA PHE A 299 -7.64 0.22 -28.59
C PHE A 299 -6.25 0.87 -28.44
N ILE A 300 -6.09 2.05 -28.99
CA ILE A 300 -4.85 2.82 -28.90
C ILE A 300 -5.05 3.98 -27.93
N PRO A 301 -4.57 3.87 -26.67
CA PRO A 301 -4.80 4.88 -25.63
C PRO A 301 -4.32 6.28 -26.03
N PHE A 302 -3.19 6.37 -26.73
CA PHE A 302 -2.58 7.65 -27.17
C PHE A 302 -3.47 8.47 -28.12
N LYS A 303 -4.47 7.84 -28.75
CA LYS A 303 -5.41 8.53 -29.64
C LYS A 303 -6.67 9.00 -28.94
N HIS A 304 -6.88 8.59 -27.68
CA HIS A 304 -8.08 8.99 -26.93
C HIS A 304 -7.94 10.42 -26.40
N PRO A 305 -8.97 11.26 -26.48
CA PRO A 305 -8.90 12.65 -26.00
C PRO A 305 -8.48 12.76 -24.53
N ALA A 306 -8.93 11.84 -23.67
CA ALA A 306 -8.58 11.82 -22.25
C ALA A 306 -7.09 11.48 -21.98
N PHE A 307 -6.35 10.99 -23.00
CA PHE A 307 -4.92 10.74 -22.84
C PHE A 307 -4.15 12.01 -22.44
N ALA A 308 -4.58 13.18 -22.93
CA ALA A 308 -3.99 14.46 -22.57
C ALA A 308 -4.08 14.78 -21.06
N TRP A 309 -4.95 14.11 -20.31
CA TRP A 309 -5.10 14.28 -18.85
C TRP A 309 -4.18 13.36 -18.05
N THR A 310 -3.61 12.34 -18.68
CA THR A 310 -2.67 11.43 -18.03
C THR A 310 -1.27 12.06 -17.92
N ALA A 311 -0.43 11.57 -17.00
CA ALA A 311 0.94 12.03 -16.85
C ALA A 311 1.75 11.86 -18.16
N ASP A 312 1.55 10.74 -18.88
CA ASP A 312 2.18 10.47 -20.19
C ASP A 312 1.69 11.43 -21.28
N GLY A 313 0.47 11.92 -21.17
CA GLY A 313 -0.12 12.93 -22.05
C GLY A 313 0.21 14.38 -21.66
N LYS A 314 1.20 14.61 -20.78
CA LYS A 314 1.59 15.90 -20.21
C LYS A 314 0.53 16.55 -19.31
N GLY A 315 -0.45 15.81 -18.82
CA GLY A 315 -1.32 16.21 -17.74
C GLY A 315 -0.55 16.37 -16.43
N LYS A 316 -1.10 17.10 -15.48
CA LYS A 316 -0.51 17.18 -14.14
C LYS A 316 -0.54 15.80 -13.51
N ALA A 317 0.62 15.27 -13.11
CA ALA A 317 0.69 14.03 -12.33
C ALA A 317 -0.07 14.21 -11.01
N TYR A 318 -0.88 13.21 -10.65
CA TYR A 318 -1.50 13.17 -9.33
C TYR A 318 -0.41 12.89 -8.29
N ILE A 319 -0.29 13.78 -7.33
CA ILE A 319 0.62 13.61 -6.20
C ILE A 319 -0.22 13.18 -5.01
N HIS A 320 -0.09 11.93 -4.63
CA HIS A 320 -0.89 11.32 -3.56
C HIS A 320 -0.71 11.99 -2.20
N THR A 321 0.46 12.56 -1.94
CA THR A 321 0.74 13.36 -0.75
C THR A 321 0.97 14.81 -1.15
N LYS A 322 -0.08 15.57 -1.43
CA LYS A 322 0.04 17.02 -1.36
C LYS A 322 0.22 17.40 0.09
N LYS A 323 1.27 18.14 0.39
CA LYS A 323 1.49 18.70 1.74
C LYS A 323 0.32 19.56 2.21
N GLU A 324 -0.50 20.06 1.29
CA GLU A 324 -1.68 20.90 1.55
C GLU A 324 -2.91 20.10 1.98
N ASP A 325 -3.02 18.81 1.54
CA ASP A 325 -4.13 17.93 1.88
C ASP A 325 -3.70 16.80 2.84
N SER A 326 -2.41 16.74 3.21
CA SER A 326 -2.02 15.85 4.29
C SER A 326 -2.72 16.36 5.52
N VAL A 327 -3.67 15.59 6.02
CA VAL A 327 -4.03 15.65 7.44
C VAL A 327 -2.69 15.64 8.14
N VAL A 328 -2.27 16.78 8.63
CA VAL A 328 -1.13 16.88 9.49
C VAL A 328 -1.53 16.05 10.69
N ILE A 329 -1.15 14.77 10.67
CA ILE A 329 -1.02 14.00 11.89
C ILE A 329 -0.04 14.86 12.65
N GLY A 330 -0.52 15.56 13.64
CA GLY A 330 0.09 16.71 14.26
C GLY A 330 1.61 16.67 14.29
N PRO A 331 2.29 17.80 14.26
CA PRO A 331 3.74 17.82 14.28
C PRO A 331 4.19 16.83 15.34
N PRO A 332 5.27 16.05 15.10
CA PRO A 332 5.74 15.14 16.11
C PRO A 332 5.90 15.93 17.40
N PHE A 333 5.13 15.55 18.44
CA PHE A 333 5.32 16.14 19.75
C PHE A 333 6.74 15.82 20.16
N GLU A 334 7.61 16.78 20.18
CA GLU A 334 8.83 16.68 20.94
C GLU A 334 8.42 16.92 22.39
N ILE A 335 8.34 15.85 23.17
CA ILE A 335 8.30 15.98 24.62
C ILE A 335 9.67 16.55 24.99
N LEU A 336 9.72 17.84 25.18
CA LEU A 336 10.94 18.57 25.49
C LEU A 336 11.43 18.14 26.86
N ASN A 337 12.62 17.58 26.92
CA ASN A 337 13.32 17.42 28.20
C ASN A 337 13.72 18.81 28.73
N THR A 338 14.13 18.87 29.99
CA THR A 338 14.47 20.13 30.65
C THR A 338 15.54 20.95 29.90
N GLN A 339 16.44 20.31 29.19
CA GLN A 339 17.50 20.98 28.41
C GLN A 339 16.95 21.58 27.12
N SER A 340 16.11 20.84 26.41
CA SER A 340 15.44 21.31 25.19
C SER A 340 14.48 22.45 25.51
N LEU A 341 13.75 22.37 26.62
CA LEU A 341 12.89 23.46 27.09
C LEU A 341 13.69 24.73 27.33
N ALA A 342 14.80 24.66 28.06
CA ALA A 342 15.69 25.79 28.31
C ALA A 342 16.29 26.39 27.03
N TYR A 343 16.53 25.59 26.02
CA TYR A 343 16.98 26.06 24.72
C TYR A 343 15.89 26.88 24.01
N PHE A 344 14.67 26.37 23.93
CA PHE A 344 13.55 27.08 23.29
C PHE A 344 13.10 28.33 24.09
N GLU A 345 13.18 28.32 25.41
CA GLU A 345 12.94 29.51 26.23
C GLU A 345 13.96 30.60 25.89
N ARG A 346 15.24 30.25 25.70
CA ARG A 346 16.27 31.22 25.29
C ARG A 346 16.05 31.79 23.88
N LEU A 347 15.54 30.96 22.93
CA LEU A 347 15.17 31.43 21.60
C LEU A 347 14.01 32.43 21.67
N LYS A 348 13.01 32.14 22.50
CA LYS A 348 11.86 33.03 22.74
C LYS A 348 12.33 34.38 23.34
N ASP A 349 13.27 34.36 24.31
CA ASP A 349 13.86 35.54 24.90
C ASP A 349 14.68 36.38 23.92
N LYS A 350 15.20 35.78 22.89
CA LYS A 350 15.90 36.45 21.77
C LYS A 350 14.96 37.07 20.73
N GLY A 351 13.64 36.91 20.90
CA GLY A 351 12.63 37.45 20.00
C GLY A 351 12.30 36.53 18.81
N GLU A 352 12.79 35.28 18.80
CA GLU A 352 12.38 34.31 17.79
C GLU A 352 10.95 33.83 18.05
N ASN A 353 10.19 33.57 16.97
CA ASN A 353 8.80 33.11 17.06
C ASN A 353 8.75 31.65 17.51
N VAL A 354 8.98 31.41 18.79
CA VAL A 354 8.85 30.09 19.41
C VAL A 354 7.62 30.08 20.30
N TYR A 355 6.72 29.15 20.05
CA TYR A 355 5.56 28.91 20.90
C TYR A 355 5.83 27.66 21.74
N ILE A 356 5.71 27.81 23.07
CA ILE A 356 5.86 26.70 24.02
C ILE A 356 4.54 26.57 24.75
N ASP A 357 3.83 25.45 24.53
CA ASP A 357 2.66 25.11 25.33
C ASP A 357 3.09 24.18 26.47
N LYS A 358 2.89 24.63 27.69
CA LYS A 358 3.21 23.86 28.90
C LYS A 358 1.96 23.11 29.31
N LEU A 359 1.81 21.91 28.78
CA LEU A 359 0.79 20.96 29.21
C LEU A 359 1.47 19.94 30.12
N ASP A 360 0.84 19.58 31.21
CA ASP A 360 1.27 18.41 31.94
C ASP A 360 0.77 17.12 31.24
N TYR A 361 1.27 15.97 31.68
CA TYR A 361 0.93 14.70 31.05
C TYR A 361 -0.57 14.38 31.17
N ASP A 362 -1.19 14.73 32.29
CA ASP A 362 -2.60 14.47 32.56
C ASP A 362 -3.49 15.37 31.70
N GLU A 363 -3.13 16.65 31.56
CA GLU A 363 -3.78 17.59 30.65
C GLU A 363 -3.67 17.13 29.17
N LEU A 364 -2.49 16.66 28.76
CA LEU A 364 -2.27 16.13 27.40
C LEU A 364 -3.16 14.92 27.12
N MET A 365 -3.36 14.03 28.10
CA MET A 365 -4.19 12.85 27.97
C MET A 365 -5.70 13.15 28.00
N MET A 366 -6.11 14.31 28.50
CA MET A 366 -7.52 14.75 28.56
C MET A 366 -7.95 15.57 27.34
N ILE A 367 -7.01 16.05 26.52
CA ILE A 367 -7.33 16.85 25.32
C ILE A 367 -7.81 15.91 24.21
N GLU A 368 -9.02 16.14 23.72
CA GLU A 368 -9.53 15.41 22.54
C GLU A 368 -8.67 15.70 21.30
N ASP A 369 -8.44 14.69 20.46
CA ASP A 369 -7.65 14.80 19.22
C ASP A 369 -8.07 15.97 18.32
N ASN A 370 -9.38 16.29 18.30
CA ASN A 370 -9.93 17.42 17.54
C ASN A 370 -9.52 18.79 18.08
N GLU A 371 -9.35 18.90 19.39
CA GLU A 371 -8.97 20.17 20.05
C GLU A 371 -7.47 20.40 19.90
N LEU A 372 -6.69 19.34 20.01
CA LEU A 372 -5.27 19.33 19.69
C LEU A 372 -5.04 19.75 18.24
N GLY A 373 -5.76 19.14 17.29
CA GLY A 373 -5.70 19.49 15.88
C GLY A 373 -6.00 20.95 15.60
N LYS A 374 -7.02 21.52 16.24
CA LYS A 374 -7.36 22.96 16.10
C LYS A 374 -6.28 23.88 16.64
N ARG A 375 -5.68 23.54 17.78
CA ARG A 375 -4.56 24.32 18.35
C ARG A 375 -3.35 24.33 17.44
N PHE A 376 -3.02 23.19 16.82
CA PHE A 376 -1.93 23.06 15.86
C PHE A 376 -2.20 23.75 14.54
N THR A 377 -3.41 23.67 14.00
CA THR A 377 -3.76 24.38 12.75
C THR A 377 -3.57 25.89 12.88
N MET A 378 -3.94 26.46 14.02
CA MET A 378 -3.73 27.89 14.28
C MET A 378 -2.26 28.29 14.45
N LEU A 379 -1.41 27.37 14.92
CA LEU A 379 0.03 27.56 15.04
C LEU A 379 0.71 27.42 13.69
N ASP A 380 0.33 26.41 12.90
CA ASP A 380 0.91 26.10 11.61
C ASP A 380 0.69 27.24 10.59
N GLU A 381 -0.51 27.88 10.59
CA GLU A 381 -0.75 29.06 9.74
C GLU A 381 0.12 30.27 10.11
N LYS A 382 0.41 30.45 11.39
CA LYS A 382 1.30 31.53 11.86
C LYS A 382 2.76 31.21 11.59
N GLU A 383 3.18 29.96 11.79
CA GLU A 383 4.55 29.52 11.50
C GLU A 383 4.85 29.48 10.01
N GLN A 384 3.92 29.06 9.18
CA GLN A 384 4.10 29.07 7.70
C GLN A 384 4.23 30.50 7.19
N LYS A 385 3.42 31.44 7.70
CA LYS A 385 3.58 32.86 7.36
C LYS A 385 4.90 33.44 7.87
N ALA A 386 5.35 33.03 9.05
CA ALA A 386 6.63 33.47 9.60
C ALA A 386 7.82 32.89 8.86
N LYS A 387 7.79 31.60 8.50
CA LYS A 387 8.83 30.94 7.67
C LYS A 387 8.89 31.53 6.27
N PHE A 388 7.77 31.76 5.62
CA PHE A 388 7.68 32.39 4.31
C PHE A 388 8.28 33.81 4.30
N ASN A 389 7.99 34.60 5.34
CA ASN A 389 8.55 35.93 5.48
C ASN A 389 10.07 35.89 5.79
N MET A 390 10.54 34.90 6.57
CA MET A 390 11.98 34.72 6.84
C MET A 390 12.74 34.21 5.62
N GLU A 391 12.15 33.34 4.81
CA GLU A 391 12.76 32.88 3.54
C GLU A 391 12.83 34.04 2.53
N GLN A 392 11.77 34.83 2.40
CA GLN A 392 11.82 36.04 1.55
C GLN A 392 12.83 37.09 2.04
N GLN A 393 12.94 37.31 3.35
CA GLN A 393 13.96 38.20 3.90
C GLN A 393 15.37 37.67 3.67
N LYS A 394 15.61 36.39 3.80
CA LYS A 394 16.90 35.75 3.49
C LYS A 394 17.23 35.80 2.00
N GLU A 395 16.25 35.65 1.10
CA GLU A 395 16.46 35.80 -0.34
C GLU A 395 16.78 37.24 -0.72
N LEU A 396 16.18 38.22 -0.04
CA LEU A 396 16.51 39.63 -0.25
C LEU A 396 17.92 40.00 0.29
N GLU A 397 18.29 39.51 1.47
CA GLU A 397 19.63 39.68 2.03
C GLU A 397 20.70 39.01 1.16
N TYR A 398 20.43 37.86 0.55
CA TYR A 398 21.34 37.17 -0.37
C TYR A 398 21.42 37.87 -1.74
N ALA A 399 20.36 38.52 -2.22
CA ALA A 399 20.38 39.30 -3.44
C ALA A 399 21.23 40.58 -3.28
N ASP A 400 21.14 41.23 -2.13
CA ASP A 400 21.96 42.38 -1.79
C ASP A 400 23.46 42.05 -1.63
N ASP A 401 23.79 40.86 -1.12
CA ASP A 401 25.17 40.34 -1.02
C ASP A 401 25.75 39.93 -2.37
N GLU A 402 24.95 39.43 -3.33
CA GLU A 402 25.40 39.13 -4.69
C GLU A 402 25.67 40.42 -5.53
N GLU A 403 24.92 41.50 -5.33
CA GLU A 403 25.18 42.77 -5.99
C GLU A 403 26.42 43.48 -5.41
N GLN A 404 26.79 43.27 -4.15
CA GLN A 404 28.01 43.81 -3.55
C GLN A 404 29.27 43.00 -3.84
N SER A 405 29.13 41.70 -4.24
CA SER A 405 30.31 40.84 -4.52
C SER A 405 30.85 40.91 -5.94
N SER A 406 30.19 41.69 -6.83
CA SER A 406 30.65 41.84 -8.23
C SER A 406 31.69 42.96 -8.46
N SER A 407 32.16 43.65 -7.42
CA SER A 407 33.18 44.69 -7.52
C SER A 407 34.19 44.64 -6.39
N THR A 408 35.08 43.67 -6.39
CA THR A 408 36.47 43.84 -5.91
C THR A 408 37.29 42.60 -6.19
N ASP A 409 38.29 42.77 -7.05
CA ASP A 409 39.43 41.89 -7.18
C ASP A 409 40.25 41.81 -5.89
N GLY A 410 40.67 40.59 -5.54
CA GLY A 410 41.96 40.37 -4.89
C GLY A 410 41.96 40.18 -3.38
N ASN A 411 42.31 38.96 -3.03
CA ASN A 411 43.08 38.54 -1.86
C ASN A 411 42.34 37.88 -0.67
N GLY A 412 42.52 36.57 -0.65
CA GLY A 412 42.84 35.79 0.55
C GLY A 412 41.88 35.84 1.74
N GLY A 413 41.04 34.85 1.89
CA GLY A 413 40.55 34.51 3.22
C GLY A 413 39.11 33.99 3.28
N ASN A 414 38.98 32.75 3.55
CA ASN A 414 37.78 32.04 4.11
C ASN A 414 36.50 32.03 3.26
N ASN A 415 36.51 31.31 2.17
CA ASN A 415 35.26 30.84 1.57
C ASN A 415 34.66 29.76 2.46
N MET A 416 33.65 30.15 3.23
CA MET A 416 32.72 29.22 3.86
C MET A 416 31.79 28.72 2.74
N VAL A 417 32.04 27.51 2.23
CA VAL A 417 31.18 26.86 1.24
C VAL A 417 29.87 26.49 1.92
N ILE A 418 28.86 27.31 1.71
CA ILE A 418 27.48 26.96 2.05
C ILE A 418 26.96 26.07 0.93
N ILE A 419 26.78 24.79 1.20
CA ILE A 419 26.24 23.82 0.25
C ILE A 419 24.74 24.01 0.18
N LYS A 420 24.27 24.79 -0.78
CA LYS A 420 22.85 24.88 -1.16
C LYS A 420 22.48 23.70 -2.07
N ASP A 421 21.32 23.10 -1.81
CA ASP A 421 20.60 22.16 -2.67
C ASP A 421 21.30 20.83 -3.02
N ARG A 422 21.45 19.95 -2.03
CA ARG A 422 21.60 18.52 -2.32
C ARG A 422 20.25 17.84 -2.36
N LYS A 423 19.98 17.09 -3.45
CA LYS A 423 18.91 16.11 -3.49
C LYS A 423 19.07 15.18 -2.28
N LYS A 424 18.00 14.97 -1.51
CA LYS A 424 18.04 13.98 -0.44
C LYS A 424 18.46 12.63 -1.01
N PRO A 425 19.43 11.94 -0.38
CA PRO A 425 19.85 10.63 -0.84
C PRO A 425 18.67 9.63 -0.78
N ASP A 426 18.66 8.64 -1.67
CA ASP A 426 17.66 7.58 -1.72
C ASP A 426 17.76 6.59 -0.55
N TRP A 427 18.68 6.81 0.38
CA TRP A 427 18.93 6.03 1.58
C TRP A 427 18.81 6.87 2.85
N GLU A 428 18.57 6.21 3.98
CA GLU A 428 18.47 6.89 5.28
C GLU A 428 19.74 7.65 5.61
N ASP A 429 19.63 8.98 5.79
CA ASP A 429 20.77 9.86 6.01
C ASP A 429 21.31 9.71 7.45
N THR A 430 22.27 8.81 7.61
CA THR A 430 22.99 8.55 8.86
C THR A 430 24.49 8.71 8.62
N ILE A 431 25.25 8.97 9.69
CA ILE A 431 26.73 9.05 9.59
C ILE A 431 27.32 7.78 8.96
N ALA A 432 26.81 6.61 9.33
CA ALA A 432 27.27 5.34 8.81
C ALA A 432 27.00 5.22 7.30
N ASN A 433 25.80 5.56 6.86
CA ASN A 433 25.42 5.53 5.45
C ASN A 433 26.16 6.59 4.64
N ARG A 434 26.41 7.78 5.19
CA ARG A 434 27.28 8.78 4.53
C ARG A 434 28.69 8.27 4.31
N VAL A 435 29.29 7.65 5.31
CA VAL A 435 30.64 7.05 5.18
C VAL A 435 30.66 5.89 4.19
N LEU A 436 29.57 5.14 4.06
CA LEU A 436 29.45 4.01 3.15
C LEU A 436 29.26 4.43 1.69
N HIS A 437 28.42 5.44 1.45
CA HIS A 437 27.98 5.83 0.10
C HIS A 437 28.74 7.03 -0.48
N TRP A 438 29.40 7.83 0.35
CA TRP A 438 30.17 8.99 -0.07
C TRP A 438 31.67 8.80 0.15
N ASN A 439 32.47 9.37 -0.72
CA ASN A 439 33.93 9.22 -0.69
C ASN A 439 34.53 10.24 0.27
N TYR A 440 34.92 9.82 1.47
CA TYR A 440 35.61 10.62 2.46
C TYR A 440 37.09 10.22 2.56
N SER A 441 37.98 11.21 2.74
CA SER A 441 39.37 10.92 3.07
C SER A 441 39.50 10.28 4.46
N GLU A 442 40.56 9.51 4.70
CA GLU A 442 40.79 8.89 6.01
C GLU A 442 40.96 9.95 7.12
N GLU A 443 41.53 11.12 6.80
CA GLU A 443 41.64 12.25 7.72
C GLU A 443 40.28 12.77 8.13
N HIS A 444 39.32 12.86 7.17
CA HIS A 444 37.95 13.32 7.43
C HIS A 444 37.19 12.34 8.34
N LYS A 445 37.33 11.04 8.08
CA LYS A 445 36.77 9.98 8.93
C LYS A 445 37.36 9.99 10.34
N ALA A 446 38.66 10.27 10.44
CA ALA A 446 39.35 10.36 11.74
C ALA A 446 38.86 11.56 12.57
N GLU A 447 38.69 12.73 11.96
CA GLU A 447 38.16 13.92 12.66
C GLU A 447 36.70 13.76 13.05
N MET A 448 35.87 13.09 12.24
CA MET A 448 34.49 12.73 12.60
C MET A 448 34.45 11.80 13.81
N LYS A 449 35.27 10.72 13.82
CA LYS A 449 35.37 9.79 14.96
C LYS A 449 35.81 10.52 16.24
N LYS A 450 36.73 11.45 16.12
CA LYS A 450 37.20 12.28 17.21
C LYS A 450 36.11 13.20 17.74
N ALA A 451 35.34 13.82 16.87
CA ALA A 451 34.20 14.65 17.25
C ALA A 451 33.14 13.85 18.01
N MET A 452 32.87 12.60 17.58
CA MET A 452 31.98 11.69 18.32
C MET A 452 32.53 11.30 19.70
N ALA A 453 33.84 11.04 19.80
CA ALA A 453 34.52 10.70 21.07
C ALA A 453 34.53 11.90 22.02
N ASP A 454 34.65 13.11 21.51
CA ASP A 454 34.60 14.38 22.26
C ASP A 454 33.15 14.74 22.72
N GLY A 455 32.15 13.88 22.42
CA GLY A 455 30.75 14.04 22.87
C GLY A 455 29.93 15.06 22.09
N ILE A 456 30.36 15.43 20.89
CA ILE A 456 29.60 16.36 20.04
C ILE A 456 28.31 15.67 19.55
N PRO A 457 27.13 16.30 19.64
CA PRO A 457 25.85 15.73 19.22
C PRO A 457 25.90 15.28 17.75
N ARG A 458 25.26 14.12 17.48
CA ARG A 458 25.25 13.52 16.13
C ARG A 458 24.62 14.44 15.09
N GLU A 459 23.56 15.15 15.47
CA GLU A 459 22.87 16.10 14.61
C GLU A 459 23.84 17.19 14.13
N ARG A 460 24.65 17.73 15.01
CA ARG A 460 25.64 18.75 14.67
C ARG A 460 26.75 18.19 13.77
N ILE A 461 27.17 16.96 13.99
CA ILE A 461 28.13 16.28 13.11
C ILE A 461 27.51 16.12 11.72
N MET A 462 26.27 15.66 11.63
CA MET A 462 25.54 15.46 10.38
C MET A 462 25.36 16.74 9.56
N GLU A 463 25.19 17.88 10.23
CA GLU A 463 25.00 19.19 9.60
C GLU A 463 26.24 19.61 8.76
N TYR A 464 27.43 19.25 9.19
CA TYR A 464 28.69 19.68 8.55
C TYR A 464 29.53 18.55 7.96
N PHE A 465 29.13 17.28 8.11
CA PHE A 465 29.88 16.13 7.61
C PHE A 465 29.51 15.81 6.16
N TYR A 466 30.21 16.49 5.23
CA TYR A 466 30.06 16.32 3.79
C TYR A 466 31.42 16.13 3.11
N PRO A 467 31.51 15.33 2.01
CA PRO A 467 32.79 15.01 1.36
C PRO A 467 33.46 16.23 0.67
N GLU A 468 32.69 17.27 0.36
CA GLU A 468 33.22 18.50 -0.24
C GLU A 468 33.90 19.43 0.77
N MET A 469 33.64 19.24 2.06
CA MET A 469 34.30 19.97 3.12
C MET A 469 35.65 19.30 3.41
N SER A 470 36.72 20.06 3.57
CA SER A 470 37.99 19.47 3.99
C SER A 470 37.96 19.06 5.49
N ALA A 471 38.76 18.06 5.87
CA ALA A 471 38.86 17.62 7.26
C ALA A 471 39.24 18.78 8.21
N GLU A 472 40.05 19.72 7.74
CA GLU A 472 40.44 20.90 8.51
C GLU A 472 39.30 21.91 8.69
N GLN A 473 38.50 22.13 7.64
CA GLN A 473 37.30 22.96 7.71
C GLN A 473 36.25 22.35 8.65
N PHE A 474 35.98 21.03 8.51
CA PHE A 474 35.09 20.31 9.40
C PHE A 474 35.54 20.44 10.86
N ARG A 475 36.81 20.22 11.17
CA ARG A 475 37.35 20.36 12.51
C ARG A 475 37.18 21.77 13.10
N LYS A 476 37.41 22.80 12.28
CA LYS A 476 37.28 24.20 12.72
C LYS A 476 35.82 24.59 13.04
N ILE A 477 34.87 24.08 12.25
CA ILE A 477 33.45 24.41 12.39
C ILE A 477 32.84 23.63 13.54
N ILE A 478 33.11 22.34 13.64
CA ILE A 478 32.49 21.45 14.61
C ILE A 478 32.91 21.78 16.05
N ARG A 479 34.10 22.39 16.24
CA ARG A 479 34.66 22.80 17.54
C ARG A 479 34.44 24.28 17.89
N ARG A 480 33.86 25.09 16.99
CA ARG A 480 33.44 26.44 17.34
C ARG A 480 32.20 26.33 18.23
N GLN A 481 32.33 26.84 19.46
CA GLN A 481 31.23 27.02 20.40
C GLN A 481 30.27 28.11 19.91
#